data_b4808806b8d0575b7a5eb27c0968cece
#
_entry.id   b4808806b8d0575b7a5eb27c0968cece
#
_cell.length_a   1.000
_cell.length_b   1.000
_cell.length_c   1.000
_cell.angle_alpha   90.00
_cell.angle_beta   90.00
_cell.angle_gamma   90.00
#
_symmetry.space_group_name_H-M   'P 1'
#
loop_
_entity.id
_entity.type
_entity.pdbx_description
1 polymer ?
#
loop_
_entity_poly.entity_id
_entity_poly.type
_entity_poly.pdbx_seq_one_letter_code
_entity_poly.pdbx_strand_id
1 'polypeptide(L)'
;MQLNKSFLCLFLLLAFSLAACGKTTPPATTGTPAATGTPTATGTPAATSSGATTKVDAQAVFKQSCVSCHGVNLEGAVGPNLQKEGSKRSKDELATIITNGKGAMPSFKGKLTDDEISSLAIWLADKK
;
A
#
# COMPACT_ATOMS: atom_id res chain seq x y z
N MET A 1 -21.28 -26.23 30.40
CA MET A 1 -20.27 -26.01 29.36
C MET A 1 -19.07 -26.87 29.68
N GLN A 2 -18.96 -28.06 29.09
CA GLN A 2 -17.85 -29.00 29.34
C GLN A 2 -16.70 -28.62 28.41
N LEU A 3 -15.66 -28.01 28.95
CA LEU A 3 -14.44 -27.72 28.21
C LEU A 3 -13.69 -29.05 28.01
N ASN A 4 -13.62 -29.52 26.78
CA ASN A 4 -12.99 -30.80 26.45
C ASN A 4 -11.52 -30.79 26.89
N LYS A 5 -11.13 -31.76 27.72
CA LYS A 5 -9.76 -31.99 28.22
C LYS A 5 -8.72 -32.06 27.10
N SER A 6 -9.16 -32.47 25.90
CA SER A 6 -8.28 -32.49 24.68
C SER A 6 -7.86 -31.14 24.20
N PHE A 7 -8.68 -30.07 24.40
CA PHE A 7 -8.28 -28.69 24.03
C PHE A 7 -7.25 -28.13 25.00
N LEU A 8 -7.31 -28.50 26.28
CA LEU A 8 -6.36 -28.03 27.28
C LEU A 8 -4.94 -28.58 27.03
N CYS A 9 -4.82 -29.84 26.60
CA CYS A 9 -3.53 -30.43 26.26
C CYS A 9 -2.89 -29.83 24.97
N LEU A 10 -3.73 -29.45 23.99
CA LEU A 10 -3.24 -28.84 22.75
C LEU A 10 -2.68 -27.43 22.98
N PHE A 11 -3.27 -26.66 23.90
CA PHE A 11 -2.77 -25.33 24.27
C PHE A 11 -1.47 -25.36 25.07
N LEU A 12 -1.25 -26.39 25.89
CA LEU A 12 0.00 -26.55 26.66
C LEU A 12 1.20 -26.96 25.81
N LEU A 13 0.98 -27.64 24.68
CA LEU A 13 2.07 -28.04 23.78
C LEU A 13 2.51 -26.91 22.83
N LEU A 14 1.67 -25.88 22.60
CA LEU A 14 2.01 -24.74 21.75
C LEU A 14 2.83 -23.67 22.45
N ALA A 15 2.93 -23.69 23.79
CA ALA A 15 3.60 -22.67 24.57
C ALA A 15 5.14 -22.89 24.74
N PHE A 16 5.70 -24.00 24.25
CA PHE A 16 7.10 -24.38 24.53
C PHE A 16 8.10 -24.19 23.38
N SER A 17 7.74 -23.54 22.27
CA SER A 17 8.59 -23.44 21.07
C SER A 17 9.09 -22.03 20.70
N LEU A 18 9.14 -21.08 21.64
CA LEU A 18 9.72 -19.75 21.39
C LEU A 18 10.90 -19.46 22.33
N ALA A 19 12.00 -20.18 22.18
CA ALA A 19 13.26 -19.80 22.81
C ALA A 19 14.44 -20.23 21.95
N ALA A 20 14.73 -19.51 20.85
CA ALA A 20 16.07 -19.48 20.24
C ALA A 20 16.18 -18.26 19.29
N CYS A 21 16.45 -17.07 19.80
CA CYS A 21 17.06 -16.00 19.03
C CYS A 21 18.47 -15.77 19.54
N GLY A 22 19.45 -16.41 18.89
CA GLY A 22 20.86 -16.17 19.05
C GLY A 22 21.26 -14.81 18.48
N LYS A 23 21.87 -14.02 19.35
CA LYS A 23 22.46 -12.71 19.07
C LYS A 23 23.83 -12.96 18.41
N THR A 24 24.00 -12.60 17.14
CA THR A 24 25.31 -12.55 16.48
C THR A 24 25.63 -11.10 16.09
N THR A 25 26.64 -10.60 16.77
CA THR A 25 27.31 -9.32 16.52
C THR A 25 28.25 -9.49 15.33
N PRO A 26 28.36 -8.59 14.35
CA PRO A 26 29.39 -8.61 13.34
C PRO A 26 30.66 -7.90 13.84
N PRO A 27 31.87 -8.39 13.51
CA PRO A 27 33.11 -7.71 13.82
C PRO A 27 33.40 -6.58 12.84
N ALA A 28 33.90 -5.48 13.38
CA ALA A 28 34.46 -4.37 12.63
C ALA A 28 35.80 -4.79 11.99
N THR A 29 36.01 -4.50 10.72
CA THR A 29 37.34 -4.42 10.12
C THR A 29 37.49 -3.10 9.36
N THR A 30 38.42 -2.33 9.87
CA THR A 30 39.06 -1.14 9.30
C THR A 30 39.78 -1.49 8.00
N GLY A 31 39.62 -0.65 6.98
CA GLY A 31 40.42 -0.75 5.76
C GLY A 31 40.04 0.29 4.72
N THR A 32 40.65 1.48 4.79
CA THR A 32 40.84 2.40 3.65
C THR A 32 42.19 2.01 3.00
N PRO A 33 42.33 2.01 1.63
CA PRO A 33 42.61 3.26 0.93
C PRO A 33 42.04 3.41 -0.48
N ALA A 34 41.87 4.67 -0.85
CA ALA A 34 41.81 5.35 -2.12
C ALA A 34 42.12 4.57 -3.42
N ALA A 35 41.26 4.77 -4.42
CA ALA A 35 41.63 5.00 -5.82
C ALA A 35 40.41 5.58 -6.59
N THR A 36 40.52 6.83 -6.93
CA THR A 36 40.25 7.53 -8.18
C THR A 36 39.52 6.70 -9.24
N GLY A 37 38.31 7.13 -9.59
CA GLY A 37 37.55 6.62 -10.73
C GLY A 37 36.25 7.37 -10.89
N THR A 38 36.31 8.57 -11.46
CA THR A 38 35.15 9.29 -11.99
C THR A 38 34.67 8.57 -13.26
N PRO A 39 33.40 8.20 -13.35
CA PRO A 39 32.66 8.42 -14.57
C PRO A 39 31.53 9.42 -14.32
N THR A 40 31.66 10.57 -14.92
CA THR A 40 30.60 11.43 -15.38
C THR A 40 29.50 10.60 -16.04
N ALA A 41 28.35 10.48 -15.39
CA ALA A 41 27.09 10.13 -16.01
C ALA A 41 26.08 11.19 -15.61
N THR A 42 26.11 12.27 -16.33
CA THR A 42 25.01 13.18 -16.57
C THR A 42 23.79 12.35 -16.97
N GLY A 43 22.77 12.40 -16.13
CA GLY A 43 21.50 11.73 -16.38
C GLY A 43 20.47 12.22 -15.39
N THR A 44 20.24 13.56 -15.35
CA THR A 44 18.99 14.11 -14.84
C THR A 44 17.89 13.67 -15.80
N PRO A 45 16.90 12.87 -15.37
CA PRO A 45 15.65 12.85 -16.10
C PRO A 45 14.96 14.18 -15.79
N ALA A 46 15.12 15.15 -16.69
CA ALA A 46 14.23 16.27 -16.78
C ALA A 46 12.80 15.72 -16.80
N ALA A 47 11.98 16.21 -15.89
CA ALA A 47 10.55 16.12 -15.98
C ALA A 47 10.13 16.84 -17.27
N THR A 48 10.13 16.13 -18.37
CA THR A 48 9.47 16.57 -19.60
C THR A 48 7.98 16.35 -19.36
N SER A 49 7.31 17.40 -18.95
CA SER A 49 5.88 17.53 -19.14
C SER A 49 5.62 17.61 -20.64
N SER A 50 5.57 16.46 -21.27
CA SER A 50 5.07 16.30 -22.62
C SER A 50 3.71 15.65 -22.50
N GLY A 51 2.65 16.38 -22.86
CA GLY A 51 1.25 15.94 -22.85
C GLY A 51 1.03 14.74 -23.77
N ALA A 52 1.40 13.57 -23.27
CA ALA A 52 0.83 12.32 -23.67
C ALA A 52 0.01 11.87 -22.48
N THR A 53 -1.30 11.98 -22.58
CA THR A 53 -2.27 11.37 -21.68
C THR A 53 -2.11 9.84 -21.78
N THR A 54 -1.08 9.29 -21.18
CA THR A 54 -1.08 7.90 -20.75
C THR A 54 -2.19 7.86 -19.68
N LYS A 55 -3.38 7.43 -20.08
CA LYS A 55 -4.48 7.19 -19.13
C LYS A 55 -3.93 6.28 -18.06
N VAL A 56 -3.70 6.82 -16.87
CA VAL A 56 -3.31 6.00 -15.72
C VAL A 56 -4.41 4.97 -15.52
N ASP A 57 -4.03 3.69 -15.51
CA ASP A 57 -4.98 2.61 -15.29
C ASP A 57 -5.44 2.60 -13.83
N ALA A 58 -6.60 3.18 -13.57
CA ALA A 58 -7.20 3.25 -12.25
C ALA A 58 -7.40 1.87 -11.60
N GLN A 59 -7.67 0.83 -12.38
CA GLN A 59 -7.84 -0.53 -11.86
C GLN A 59 -6.51 -1.12 -11.39
N ALA A 60 -5.42 -0.84 -12.11
CA ALA A 60 -4.08 -1.25 -11.70
C ALA A 60 -3.67 -0.56 -10.39
N VAL A 61 -3.88 0.76 -10.28
CA VAL A 61 -3.63 1.52 -9.04
C VAL A 61 -4.48 1.00 -7.88
N PHE A 62 -5.77 0.74 -8.12
CA PHE A 62 -6.68 0.17 -7.13
C PHE A 62 -6.18 -1.20 -6.63
N LYS A 63 -5.81 -2.10 -7.53
CA LYS A 63 -5.27 -3.43 -7.18
C LYS A 63 -4.02 -3.35 -6.33
N GLN A 64 -3.16 -2.37 -6.58
CA GLN A 64 -1.91 -2.20 -5.86
C GLN A 64 -2.10 -1.59 -4.46
N SER A 65 -3.02 -0.64 -4.30
CA SER A 65 -3.05 0.24 -3.13
C SER A 65 -4.33 0.17 -2.29
N CYS A 66 -5.42 -0.43 -2.80
CA CYS A 66 -6.75 -0.30 -2.19
C CYS A 66 -7.42 -1.64 -1.83
N VAL A 67 -7.09 -2.73 -2.55
CA VAL A 67 -7.78 -4.02 -2.41
C VAL A 67 -7.69 -4.63 -1.02
N SER A 68 -6.61 -4.38 -0.29
CA SER A 68 -6.41 -4.90 1.07
C SER A 68 -7.52 -4.45 2.05
N CYS A 69 -8.09 -3.27 1.80
CA CYS A 69 -9.16 -2.72 2.64
C CYS A 69 -10.53 -2.76 1.96
N HIS A 70 -10.60 -2.60 0.63
CA HIS A 70 -11.87 -2.46 -0.07
C HIS A 70 -12.30 -3.70 -0.86
N GLY A 71 -11.51 -4.79 -0.81
CA GLY A 71 -11.77 -6.02 -1.55
C GLY A 71 -11.43 -5.92 -3.04
N VAL A 72 -11.15 -7.06 -3.67
CA VAL A 72 -10.70 -7.12 -5.08
C VAL A 72 -11.78 -6.71 -6.08
N ASN A 73 -13.06 -6.89 -5.71
CA ASN A 73 -14.23 -6.53 -6.51
C ASN A 73 -14.99 -5.34 -5.92
N LEU A 74 -14.32 -4.50 -5.11
CA LEU A 74 -14.94 -3.34 -4.45
C LEU A 74 -15.98 -3.71 -3.38
N GLU A 75 -16.08 -4.98 -2.99
CA GLU A 75 -17.10 -5.50 -2.07
C GLU A 75 -16.95 -4.98 -0.63
N GLY A 76 -15.80 -4.42 -0.30
CA GLY A 76 -15.45 -4.02 1.06
C GLY A 76 -14.81 -5.16 1.84
N ALA A 77 -14.08 -4.81 2.90
CA ALA A 77 -13.51 -5.72 3.88
C ALA A 77 -13.31 -4.93 5.21
N VAL A 78 -12.09 -4.45 5.48
CA VAL A 78 -11.84 -3.49 6.58
C VAL A 78 -12.44 -2.12 6.24
N GLY A 79 -12.36 -1.73 4.97
CA GLY A 79 -12.99 -0.52 4.42
C GLY A 79 -14.39 -0.80 3.85
N PRO A 80 -15.16 0.25 3.56
CA PRO A 80 -16.52 0.12 3.03
C PRO A 80 -16.54 -0.45 1.62
N ASN A 81 -17.72 -0.99 1.25
CA ASN A 81 -18.05 -1.38 -0.12
C ASN A 81 -18.07 -0.16 -1.04
N LEU A 82 -17.38 -0.24 -2.18
CA LEU A 82 -17.24 0.83 -3.16
C LEU A 82 -17.99 0.57 -4.48
N GLN A 83 -18.74 -0.53 -4.59
CA GLN A 83 -19.42 -0.95 -5.83
C GLN A 83 -20.45 0.06 -6.35
N LYS A 84 -20.97 0.90 -5.49
CA LYS A 84 -21.96 1.94 -5.81
C LYS A 84 -21.54 3.31 -5.27
N GLU A 85 -20.24 3.57 -5.22
CA GLU A 85 -19.74 4.78 -4.58
C GLU A 85 -20.05 6.04 -5.40
N GLY A 86 -20.05 5.94 -6.72
CA GLY A 86 -20.41 7.04 -7.61
C GLY A 86 -21.89 7.42 -7.58
N SER A 87 -22.76 6.61 -6.96
CA SER A 87 -24.15 7.01 -6.66
C SER A 87 -24.23 7.87 -5.40
N LYS A 88 -23.18 7.92 -4.58
CA LYS A 88 -23.16 8.59 -3.27
C LYS A 88 -22.27 9.82 -3.26
N ARG A 89 -21.22 9.82 -4.09
CA ARG A 89 -20.17 10.86 -4.08
C ARG A 89 -19.78 11.24 -5.50
N SER A 90 -19.50 12.53 -5.65
CA SER A 90 -18.91 13.07 -6.86
C SER A 90 -17.42 12.67 -7.00
N LYS A 91 -16.90 12.82 -8.22
CA LYS A 91 -15.46 12.64 -8.50
C LYS A 91 -14.58 13.49 -7.57
N ASP A 92 -14.95 14.75 -7.34
CA ASP A 92 -14.13 15.68 -6.56
C ASP A 92 -14.14 15.35 -5.07
N GLU A 93 -15.27 14.86 -4.54
CA GLU A 93 -15.35 14.34 -3.18
C GLU A 93 -14.50 13.07 -3.03
N LEU A 94 -14.53 12.18 -4.00
CA LEU A 94 -13.72 10.96 -4.02
C LEU A 94 -12.22 11.30 -4.08
N ALA A 95 -11.81 12.23 -4.95
CA ALA A 95 -10.43 12.70 -5.02
C ALA A 95 -9.97 13.28 -3.69
N THR A 96 -10.82 14.08 -3.04
CA THR A 96 -10.53 14.68 -1.73
C THR A 96 -10.35 13.60 -0.65
N ILE A 97 -11.22 12.58 -0.62
CA ILE A 97 -11.14 11.47 0.33
C ILE A 97 -9.88 10.65 0.10
N ILE A 98 -9.51 10.34 -1.13
CA ILE A 98 -8.30 9.59 -1.45
C ILE A 98 -7.07 10.40 -1.03
N THR A 99 -7.03 11.69 -1.38
CA THR A 99 -5.90 12.56 -1.05
C THR A 99 -5.67 12.66 0.46
N ASN A 100 -6.72 12.96 1.20
CA ASN A 100 -6.59 13.34 2.62
C ASN A 100 -6.84 12.16 3.59
N GLY A 101 -7.42 11.07 3.10
CA GLY A 101 -7.93 9.99 3.95
C GLY A 101 -9.27 10.35 4.60
N LYS A 102 -9.91 9.35 5.22
CA LYS A 102 -11.17 9.54 5.97
C LYS A 102 -11.33 8.46 7.04
N GLY A 103 -11.42 8.87 8.31
CA GLY A 103 -11.51 7.92 9.43
C GLY A 103 -10.30 6.99 9.48
N ALA A 104 -10.50 5.67 9.36
CA ALA A 104 -9.42 4.68 9.34
C ALA A 104 -8.67 4.60 8.00
N MET A 105 -9.19 5.22 6.93
CA MET A 105 -8.53 5.27 5.63
C MET A 105 -7.35 6.25 5.68
N PRO A 106 -6.12 5.81 5.39
CA PRO A 106 -4.96 6.69 5.40
C PRO A 106 -4.99 7.69 4.24
N SER A 107 -4.25 8.80 4.39
CA SER A 107 -3.97 9.73 3.30
C SER A 107 -3.04 9.10 2.26
N PHE A 108 -3.36 9.30 0.98
CA PHE A 108 -2.52 8.92 -0.16
C PHE A 108 -1.75 10.10 -0.77
N LYS A 109 -1.87 11.30 -0.17
CA LYS A 109 -1.08 12.46 -0.56
C LYS A 109 0.41 12.14 -0.50
N GLY A 110 1.12 12.32 -1.63
CA GLY A 110 2.54 12.00 -1.74
C GLY A 110 2.88 10.51 -1.85
N LYS A 111 1.88 9.61 -1.77
CA LYS A 111 2.02 8.17 -2.04
C LYS A 111 1.54 7.81 -3.44
N LEU A 112 0.51 8.48 -3.91
CA LEU A 112 0.01 8.44 -5.28
C LEU A 112 0.21 9.81 -5.91
N THR A 113 0.40 9.82 -7.21
CA THR A 113 0.43 11.06 -8.01
C THR A 113 -0.98 11.64 -8.15
N ASP A 114 -1.09 12.91 -8.48
CA ASP A 114 -2.38 13.57 -8.70
C ASP A 114 -3.16 12.93 -9.87
N ASP A 115 -2.45 12.45 -10.90
CA ASP A 115 -3.05 11.73 -12.03
C ASP A 115 -3.62 10.37 -11.61
N GLU A 116 -2.93 9.63 -10.74
CA GLU A 116 -3.43 8.37 -10.18
C GLU A 116 -4.66 8.59 -9.30
N ILE A 117 -4.64 9.61 -8.45
CA ILE A 117 -5.79 9.98 -7.61
C ILE A 117 -6.97 10.41 -8.47
N SER A 118 -6.74 11.24 -9.49
CA SER A 118 -7.79 11.68 -10.41
C SER A 118 -8.40 10.51 -11.19
N SER A 119 -7.57 9.61 -11.70
CA SER A 119 -8.02 8.42 -12.44
C SER A 119 -8.84 7.48 -11.56
N LEU A 120 -8.41 7.24 -10.31
CA LEU A 120 -9.16 6.46 -9.32
C LEU A 120 -10.53 7.10 -9.02
N ALA A 121 -10.55 8.42 -8.80
CA ALA A 121 -11.76 9.15 -8.48
C ALA A 121 -12.78 9.11 -9.63
N ILE A 122 -12.33 9.27 -10.88
CA ILE A 122 -13.18 9.13 -12.08
C ILE A 122 -13.74 7.71 -12.16
N TRP A 123 -12.87 6.70 -12.05
CA TRP A 123 -13.29 5.31 -12.16
C TRP A 123 -14.28 4.88 -11.06
N LEU A 124 -14.10 5.37 -9.82
CA LEU A 124 -15.05 5.12 -8.73
C LEU A 124 -16.36 5.90 -8.88
N ALA A 125 -16.32 7.11 -9.43
CA ALA A 125 -17.53 7.90 -9.71
C ALA A 125 -18.44 7.25 -10.76
N ASP A 126 -17.89 6.37 -11.59
CA ASP A 126 -18.66 5.60 -12.59
C ASP A 126 -19.36 4.36 -11.99
N LYS A 127 -19.08 4.00 -10.72
CA LYS A 127 -19.75 2.90 -10.01
C LYS A 127 -21.10 3.35 -9.48
N LYS A 128 -22.17 2.95 -10.16
CA LYS A 128 -23.57 3.35 -9.87
C LYS A 128 -24.38 2.19 -9.29
#